data_154442054a7148d468ed1c6b5544e40c
#
_entry.id   154442054a7148d468ed1c6b5544e40c
#
_cell.length_a   1.000
_cell.length_b   1.000
_cell.length_c   1.000
_cell.angle_alpha   90.00
_cell.angle_beta   90.00
_cell.angle_gamma   90.00
#
_symmetry.space_group_name_H-M   'P 1'
#
loop_
_entity.id
_entity.type
_entity.pdbx_description
1 polymer ?
#
loop_
_entity_poly.entity_id
_entity_poly.type
_entity_poly.pdbx_seq_one_letter_code
_entity_poly.pdbx_strand_id
1 'polypeptide(L)'
;AIAILWTFIYNNKWGLLNNLLKLVGLQSWTRVWMDPSTLFWAILAAMVWMYSGFYCVILLAALDRVPESHIEAATLEGASAFTIFFKIKIPMIWDVLITALTLWCINSVKEFALLYAWGGGVDIPPSGATNLAVRMYITAFGKRVTIYRMGYATAMGVVMFVAVGILVLPISVLM
;
A
#
# COMPACT_ATOMS: atom_id res chain seq x y z
N ALA A 1 -9.48 -9.00 -9.62
CA ALA A 1 -10.00 -9.85 -8.53
C ALA A 1 -10.04 -9.12 -7.19
N ILE A 2 -8.92 -8.57 -6.66
CA ILE A 2 -8.82 -7.96 -5.32
C ILE A 2 -9.77 -6.75 -5.15
N ALA A 3 -9.83 -5.84 -6.12
CA ALA A 3 -10.75 -4.70 -6.07
C ALA A 3 -12.21 -5.14 -5.91
N ILE A 4 -12.62 -6.18 -6.65
CA ILE A 4 -13.98 -6.73 -6.56
C ILE A 4 -14.22 -7.34 -5.17
N LEU A 5 -13.26 -8.12 -4.64
CA LEU A 5 -13.34 -8.69 -3.30
C LEU A 5 -13.61 -7.60 -2.24
N TRP A 6 -12.84 -6.54 -2.29
CA TRP A 6 -13.00 -5.43 -1.33
C TRP A 6 -14.29 -4.64 -1.52
N THR A 7 -14.82 -4.55 -2.75
CA THR A 7 -16.15 -3.99 -3.00
C THR A 7 -17.24 -4.80 -2.27
N PHE A 8 -17.11 -6.13 -2.23
CA PHE A 8 -18.01 -6.98 -1.45
C PHE A 8 -17.81 -6.81 0.06
N ILE A 9 -16.57 -6.74 0.54
CA ILE A 9 -16.26 -6.55 1.97
C ILE A 9 -16.83 -5.22 2.48
N TYR A 10 -16.72 -4.15 1.68
CA TYR A 10 -17.14 -2.79 2.03
C TYR A 10 -18.60 -2.47 1.66
N ASN A 11 -19.35 -3.42 1.15
CA ASN A 11 -20.75 -3.17 0.82
C ASN A 11 -21.54 -2.71 2.05
N ASN A 12 -22.33 -1.63 1.90
CA ASN A 12 -23.01 -1.02 3.03
C ASN A 12 -24.11 -1.90 3.63
N LYS A 13 -24.83 -2.67 2.78
CA LYS A 13 -26.01 -3.44 3.22
C LYS A 13 -25.63 -4.83 3.74
N TRP A 14 -24.78 -5.55 3.03
CA TRP A 14 -24.45 -6.95 3.28
C TRP A 14 -22.94 -7.22 3.37
N GLY A 15 -22.12 -6.18 3.38
CA GLY A 15 -20.68 -6.29 3.45
C GLY A 15 -20.18 -6.92 4.74
N LEU A 16 -19.13 -7.72 4.60
CA LEU A 16 -18.54 -8.48 5.70
C LEU A 16 -18.10 -7.57 6.86
N LEU A 17 -17.49 -6.42 6.56
CA LEU A 17 -16.92 -5.54 7.59
C LEU A 17 -18.03 -4.93 8.48
N ASN A 18 -19.07 -4.38 7.89
CA ASN A 18 -20.18 -3.81 8.67
C ASN A 18 -20.93 -4.88 9.48
N ASN A 19 -21.06 -6.09 8.94
CA ASN A 19 -21.69 -7.20 9.67
C ASN A 19 -20.83 -7.67 10.85
N LEU A 20 -19.50 -7.77 10.67
CA LEU A 20 -18.59 -8.08 11.78
C LEU A 20 -18.64 -7.01 12.86
N LEU A 21 -18.62 -5.72 12.51
CA LEU A 21 -18.75 -4.63 13.48
C LEU A 21 -20.04 -4.70 14.27
N LYS A 22 -21.15 -5.06 13.64
CA LYS A 22 -22.44 -5.27 14.32
C LYS A 22 -22.40 -6.46 15.29
N LEU A 23 -21.76 -7.57 14.88
CA LEU A 23 -21.65 -8.77 15.71
C LEU A 23 -20.81 -8.54 16.97
N VAL A 24 -19.78 -7.70 16.90
CA VAL A 24 -18.91 -7.36 18.05
C VAL A 24 -19.49 -6.21 18.88
N GLY A 25 -20.68 -5.72 18.58
CA GLY A 25 -21.32 -4.62 19.32
C GLY A 25 -20.83 -3.21 18.94
N LEU A 26 -19.98 -3.09 17.91
CA LEU A 26 -19.45 -1.80 17.44
C LEU A 26 -20.30 -1.17 16.34
N GLN A 27 -21.63 -1.10 16.56
CA GLN A 27 -22.57 -0.59 15.57
C GLN A 27 -22.31 0.89 15.22
N SER A 28 -21.82 1.69 16.15
CA SER A 28 -21.46 3.10 15.92
C SER A 28 -20.31 3.31 14.93
N TRP A 29 -19.54 2.27 14.64
CA TRP A 29 -18.42 2.28 13.70
C TRP A 29 -18.83 1.85 12.29
N THR A 30 -20.06 1.38 12.09
CA THR A 30 -20.56 1.03 10.76
C THR A 30 -20.67 2.28 9.90
N ARG A 31 -20.12 2.22 8.69
CA ARG A 31 -20.06 3.36 7.76
C ARG A 31 -20.32 2.92 6.32
N VAL A 32 -20.57 3.90 5.47
CA VAL A 32 -20.51 3.72 4.02
C VAL A 32 -19.06 3.87 3.60
N TRP A 33 -18.32 2.76 3.60
CA TRP A 33 -16.86 2.75 3.37
C TRP A 33 -16.43 3.30 2.00
N MET A 34 -17.32 3.26 1.01
CA MET A 34 -17.08 3.78 -0.34
C MET A 34 -17.60 5.22 -0.54
N ASP A 35 -17.94 5.90 0.54
CA ASP A 35 -18.29 7.32 0.51
C ASP A 35 -17.02 8.18 0.34
N PRO A 36 -17.06 9.35 -0.37
CA PRO A 36 -15.89 10.21 -0.57
C PRO A 36 -15.11 10.55 0.69
N SER A 37 -15.77 10.65 1.85
CA SER A 37 -15.14 10.97 3.14
C SER A 37 -14.31 9.82 3.73
N THR A 38 -14.66 8.57 3.43
CA THR A 38 -14.05 7.36 3.99
C THR A 38 -13.24 6.58 2.96
N LEU A 39 -13.46 6.84 1.68
CA LEU A 39 -12.90 6.09 0.56
C LEU A 39 -11.38 6.01 0.58
N PHE A 40 -10.69 7.10 0.92
CA PHE A 40 -9.23 7.10 1.02
C PHE A 40 -8.72 6.06 2.04
N TRP A 41 -9.31 6.01 3.22
CA TRP A 41 -8.94 5.08 4.27
C TRP A 41 -9.30 3.63 3.94
N ALA A 42 -10.43 3.44 3.27
CA ALA A 42 -10.86 2.13 2.79
C ALA A 42 -9.89 1.57 1.73
N ILE A 43 -9.46 2.41 0.78
CA ILE A 43 -8.46 2.04 -0.22
C ILE A 43 -7.11 1.74 0.44
N LEU A 44 -6.67 2.60 1.36
CA LEU A 44 -5.42 2.42 2.08
C LEU A 44 -5.39 1.08 2.84
N ALA A 45 -6.45 0.74 3.56
CA ALA A 45 -6.56 -0.54 4.26
C ALA A 45 -6.51 -1.74 3.30
N ALA A 46 -7.20 -1.66 2.16
CA ALA A 46 -7.16 -2.69 1.14
C ALA A 46 -5.74 -2.86 0.53
N MET A 47 -5.03 -1.75 0.29
CA MET A 47 -3.66 -1.77 -0.22
C MET A 47 -2.68 -2.36 0.80
N VAL A 48 -2.77 -1.94 2.06
CA VAL A 48 -1.94 -2.51 3.14
C VAL A 48 -2.14 -4.02 3.24
N TRP A 49 -3.39 -4.48 3.23
CA TRP A 49 -3.69 -5.91 3.23
C TRP A 49 -3.12 -6.63 2.00
N MET A 50 -3.29 -6.06 0.81
CA MET A 50 -2.85 -6.65 -0.44
C MET A 50 -1.33 -6.86 -0.49
N TYR A 51 -0.58 -5.89 0.00
CA TYR A 51 0.88 -5.91 -0.05
C TYR A 51 1.54 -6.55 1.18
N SER A 52 0.82 -6.68 2.30
CA SER A 52 1.37 -7.19 3.56
C SER A 52 2.02 -8.57 3.43
N GLY A 53 1.38 -9.49 2.69
CA GLY A 53 1.91 -10.83 2.48
C GLY A 53 3.26 -10.85 1.76
N PHE A 54 3.40 -10.04 0.70
CA PHE A 54 4.63 -9.93 -0.07
C PHE A 54 5.80 -9.42 0.80
N TYR A 55 5.58 -8.31 1.51
CA TYR A 55 6.63 -7.75 2.37
C TYR A 55 6.92 -8.63 3.59
N CYS A 56 5.91 -9.32 4.13
CA CYS A 56 6.10 -10.28 5.20
C CYS A 56 7.06 -11.40 4.80
N VAL A 57 6.88 -11.98 3.61
CA VAL A 57 7.77 -13.05 3.11
C VAL A 57 9.21 -12.54 2.92
N ILE A 58 9.39 -11.35 2.34
CA ILE A 58 10.72 -10.76 2.15
C ILE A 58 11.42 -10.54 3.50
N LEU A 59 10.71 -9.97 4.47
CA LEU A 59 11.28 -9.66 5.78
C LEU A 59 11.57 -10.94 6.59
N LEU A 60 10.71 -11.95 6.52
CA LEU A 60 10.97 -13.26 7.15
C LEU A 60 12.21 -13.91 6.56
N ALA A 61 12.34 -13.95 5.23
CA ALA A 61 13.52 -14.50 4.58
C ALA A 61 14.82 -13.74 4.92
N ALA A 62 14.73 -12.43 5.20
CA ALA A 62 15.86 -11.65 5.69
C ALA A 62 16.20 -11.99 7.14
N LEU A 63 15.19 -12.15 8.01
CA LEU A 63 15.38 -12.53 9.40
C LEU A 63 15.98 -13.93 9.55
N ASP A 64 15.66 -14.86 8.66
CA ASP A 64 16.22 -16.22 8.64
C ASP A 64 17.73 -16.26 8.28
N ARG A 65 18.24 -15.16 7.68
CA ARG A 65 19.69 -15.03 7.37
C ARG A 65 20.52 -14.54 8.55
N VAL A 66 19.90 -14.08 9.62
CA VAL A 66 20.62 -13.61 10.82
C VAL A 66 21.29 -14.82 11.49
N PRO A 67 22.65 -14.83 11.63
CA PRO A 67 23.34 -15.97 12.23
C PRO A 67 22.90 -16.22 13.66
N GLU A 68 22.61 -17.48 13.97
CA GLU A 68 22.15 -17.91 15.30
C GLU A 68 23.17 -17.59 16.41
N SER A 69 24.47 -17.62 16.07
CA SER A 69 25.55 -17.28 16.99
C SER A 69 25.44 -15.90 17.63
N HIS A 70 24.91 -14.89 16.90
CA HIS A 70 24.67 -13.56 17.47
C HIS A 70 23.51 -13.58 18.48
N ILE A 71 22.51 -14.39 18.22
CA ILE A 71 21.34 -14.54 19.10
C ILE A 71 21.73 -15.29 20.37
N GLU A 72 22.49 -16.37 20.24
CA GLU A 72 23.00 -17.17 21.35
C GLU A 72 23.92 -16.35 22.27
N ALA A 73 24.88 -15.62 21.70
CA ALA A 73 25.78 -14.76 22.45
C ALA A 73 25.01 -13.71 23.26
N ALA A 74 24.04 -13.03 22.64
CA ALA A 74 23.21 -12.04 23.32
C ALA A 74 22.33 -12.68 24.41
N THR A 75 21.86 -13.91 24.21
CA THR A 75 21.07 -14.65 25.19
C THR A 75 21.91 -15.02 26.40
N LEU A 76 23.16 -15.43 26.20
CA LEU A 76 24.12 -15.70 27.27
C LEU A 76 24.45 -14.46 28.11
N GLU A 77 24.45 -13.28 27.48
CA GLU A 77 24.60 -11.99 28.15
C GLU A 77 23.31 -11.51 28.86
N GLY A 78 22.23 -12.29 28.81
CA GLY A 78 20.96 -11.97 29.48
C GLY A 78 20.07 -10.99 28.72
N ALA A 79 20.28 -10.80 27.40
CA ALA A 79 19.44 -9.92 26.60
C ALA A 79 18.02 -10.47 26.48
N SER A 80 17.02 -9.62 26.65
CA SER A 80 15.62 -9.98 26.42
C SER A 80 15.33 -10.19 24.94
N ALA A 81 14.28 -10.97 24.61
CA ALA A 81 13.85 -11.19 23.24
C ALA A 81 13.56 -9.86 22.49
N PHE A 82 13.03 -8.86 23.18
CA PHE A 82 12.81 -7.52 22.64
C PHE A 82 14.12 -6.82 22.29
N THR A 83 15.13 -6.92 23.17
CA THR A 83 16.48 -6.37 22.94
C THR A 83 17.14 -7.03 21.73
N ILE A 84 17.08 -8.36 21.64
CA ILE A 84 17.61 -9.12 20.50
C ILE A 84 16.93 -8.69 19.20
N PHE A 85 15.61 -8.56 19.20
CA PHE A 85 14.87 -8.16 18.00
C PHE A 85 15.26 -6.75 17.51
N PHE A 86 15.22 -5.76 18.39
CA PHE A 86 15.45 -4.36 17.97
C PHE A 86 16.93 -3.97 17.84
N LYS A 87 17.83 -4.57 18.63
CA LYS A 87 19.25 -4.19 18.63
C LYS A 87 20.15 -5.12 17.78
N ILE A 88 19.66 -6.32 17.44
CA ILE A 88 20.45 -7.26 16.65
C ILE A 88 19.76 -7.56 15.33
N LYS A 89 18.55 -8.14 15.36
CA LYS A 89 17.87 -8.59 14.13
C LYS A 89 17.53 -7.43 13.20
N ILE A 90 16.92 -6.38 13.67
CA ILE A 90 16.50 -5.23 12.84
C ILE A 90 17.72 -4.53 12.19
N PRO A 91 18.81 -4.19 12.90
CA PRO A 91 19.99 -3.62 12.26
C PRO A 91 20.66 -4.56 11.25
N MET A 92 20.64 -5.86 11.47
CA MET A 92 21.25 -6.83 10.55
C MET A 92 20.48 -7.01 9.24
N ILE A 93 19.21 -6.68 9.20
CA ILE A 93 18.38 -6.72 7.98
C ILE A 93 18.04 -5.32 7.46
N TRP A 94 18.78 -4.31 7.90
CA TRP A 94 18.49 -2.91 7.60
C TRP A 94 18.43 -2.59 6.10
N ASP A 95 19.35 -3.15 5.33
CA ASP A 95 19.39 -3.06 3.86
C ASP A 95 18.10 -3.60 3.21
N VAL A 96 17.60 -4.74 3.70
CA VAL A 96 16.36 -5.33 3.20
C VAL A 96 15.15 -4.49 3.61
N LEU A 97 15.14 -3.94 4.83
CA LEU A 97 14.08 -3.03 5.29
C LEU A 97 13.99 -1.77 4.41
N ILE A 98 15.13 -1.14 4.13
CA ILE A 98 15.18 0.04 3.26
C ILE A 98 14.76 -0.31 1.83
N THR A 99 15.20 -1.45 1.31
CA THR A 99 14.78 -1.91 -0.02
C THR A 99 13.27 -2.14 -0.06
N ALA A 100 12.70 -2.82 0.93
CA ALA A 100 11.26 -3.06 1.03
C ALA A 100 10.46 -1.74 1.12
N LEU A 101 10.92 -0.79 1.92
CA LEU A 101 10.32 0.54 2.04
C LEU A 101 10.38 1.30 0.72
N THR A 102 11.52 1.27 0.04
CA THR A 102 11.70 1.89 -1.28
C THR A 102 10.73 1.32 -2.30
N LEU A 103 10.62 0.00 -2.39
CA LEU A 103 9.67 -0.67 -3.28
C LEU A 103 8.23 -0.30 -2.95
N TRP A 104 7.89 -0.20 -1.68
CA TRP A 104 6.55 0.19 -1.27
C TRP A 104 6.22 1.64 -1.64
N CYS A 105 7.14 2.56 -1.45
CA CYS A 105 7.01 3.95 -1.88
C CYS A 105 6.78 4.05 -3.40
N ILE A 106 7.57 3.33 -4.19
CA ILE A 106 7.42 3.31 -5.65
C ILE A 106 6.03 2.77 -6.04
N ASN A 107 5.63 1.65 -5.45
CA ASN A 107 4.36 1.01 -5.78
C ASN A 107 3.15 1.86 -5.37
N SER A 108 3.18 2.53 -4.22
CA SER A 108 2.08 3.37 -3.77
C SER A 108 1.82 4.57 -4.70
N VAL A 109 2.86 5.17 -5.27
CA VAL A 109 2.71 6.26 -6.25
C VAL A 109 2.18 5.75 -7.59
N LYS A 110 2.62 4.56 -8.01
CA LYS A 110 2.25 3.97 -9.32
C LYS A 110 0.98 3.12 -9.28
N GLU A 111 0.35 2.94 -8.10
CA GLU A 111 -0.84 2.08 -8.02
C GLU A 111 -1.94 2.57 -8.96
N PHE A 112 -2.27 1.74 -9.92
CA PHE A 112 -3.26 2.02 -10.96
C PHE A 112 -4.41 1.02 -10.90
N ALA A 113 -4.09 -0.27 -10.88
CA ALA A 113 -5.04 -1.33 -11.15
C ALA A 113 -6.16 -1.41 -10.10
N LEU A 114 -5.81 -1.29 -8.82
CA LEU A 114 -6.78 -1.31 -7.72
C LEU A 114 -7.69 -0.09 -7.78
N LEU A 115 -7.10 1.11 -7.91
CA LEU A 115 -7.83 2.38 -7.92
C LEU A 115 -8.75 2.50 -9.14
N TYR A 116 -8.26 2.15 -10.33
CA TYR A 116 -9.05 2.19 -11.55
C TYR A 116 -10.21 1.20 -11.53
N ALA A 117 -9.96 -0.04 -11.08
CA ALA A 117 -11.00 -1.06 -10.93
C ALA A 117 -12.02 -0.68 -9.84
N TRP A 118 -11.58 -0.07 -8.74
CA TRP A 118 -12.46 0.40 -7.68
C TRP A 118 -13.34 1.57 -8.11
N GLY A 119 -12.81 2.45 -8.95
CA GLY A 119 -13.60 3.50 -9.61
C GLY A 119 -14.59 2.97 -10.66
N GLY A 120 -14.71 1.64 -10.80
CA GLY A 120 -15.61 0.99 -11.77
C GLY A 120 -15.07 0.94 -13.19
N GLY A 121 -13.77 1.18 -13.39
CA GLY A 121 -13.15 1.19 -14.72
C GLY A 121 -13.71 2.30 -15.62
N VAL A 122 -14.20 3.39 -15.04
CA VAL A 122 -14.81 4.51 -15.74
C VAL A 122 -13.86 5.71 -15.84
N ASP A 123 -14.07 6.52 -16.86
CA ASP A 123 -13.22 7.70 -17.15
C ASP A 123 -13.37 8.83 -16.11
N ILE A 124 -14.38 8.75 -15.27
CA ILE A 124 -14.61 9.70 -14.16
C ILE A 124 -14.78 8.89 -12.87
N PRO A 125 -13.67 8.49 -12.25
CA PRO A 125 -13.75 7.79 -10.96
C PRO A 125 -14.27 8.72 -9.86
N PRO A 126 -14.89 8.18 -8.80
CA PRO A 126 -15.31 8.98 -7.65
C PRO A 126 -14.14 9.78 -7.08
N SER A 127 -14.44 10.96 -6.53
CA SER A 127 -13.44 11.76 -5.81
C SER A 127 -12.85 10.92 -4.66
N GLY A 128 -11.53 10.84 -4.58
CA GLY A 128 -10.82 10.01 -3.61
C GLY A 128 -10.30 8.67 -4.17
N ALA A 129 -10.85 8.16 -5.28
CA ALA A 129 -10.32 6.98 -5.96
C ALA A 129 -9.38 7.31 -7.13
N THR A 130 -8.83 8.53 -7.17
CA THR A 130 -8.01 9.00 -8.28
C THR A 130 -6.62 9.39 -7.77
N ASN A 131 -5.59 8.74 -8.30
CA ASN A 131 -4.21 9.17 -8.17
C ASN A 131 -3.66 9.67 -9.52
N LEU A 132 -2.38 10.05 -9.54
CA LEU A 132 -1.74 10.57 -10.74
C LEU A 132 -1.68 9.52 -11.87
N ALA A 133 -1.48 8.24 -11.54
CA ALA A 133 -1.43 7.16 -12.54
C ALA A 133 -2.80 6.94 -13.22
N VAL A 134 -3.88 6.91 -12.45
CA VAL A 134 -5.25 6.82 -12.99
C VAL A 134 -5.59 8.06 -13.83
N ARG A 135 -5.23 9.26 -13.34
CA ARG A 135 -5.47 10.50 -14.06
C ARG A 135 -4.71 10.55 -15.38
N MET A 136 -3.45 10.12 -15.38
CA MET A 136 -2.63 10.02 -16.60
C MET A 136 -3.29 9.11 -17.64
N TYR A 137 -3.74 7.92 -17.22
CA TYR A 137 -4.41 6.98 -18.11
C TYR A 137 -5.70 7.54 -18.71
N ILE A 138 -6.56 8.13 -17.88
CA ILE A 138 -7.83 8.73 -18.35
C ILE A 138 -7.56 9.89 -19.31
N THR A 139 -6.55 10.69 -19.06
CA THR A 139 -6.16 11.83 -19.94
C THR A 139 -5.64 11.36 -21.29
N ALA A 140 -4.92 10.22 -21.30
CA ALA A 140 -4.40 9.63 -22.53
C ALA A 140 -5.46 8.87 -23.33
N PHE A 141 -6.29 8.06 -22.66
CA PHE A 141 -7.10 7.02 -23.29
C PHE A 141 -8.59 7.07 -22.94
N GLY A 142 -9.05 8.08 -22.20
CA GLY A 142 -10.43 8.21 -21.77
C GLY A 142 -11.43 8.19 -22.94
N LYS A 143 -12.43 7.30 -22.87
CA LYS A 143 -13.42 7.12 -23.95
C LYS A 143 -14.63 8.05 -23.83
N ARG A 144 -15.03 8.41 -22.60
CA ARG A 144 -16.20 9.27 -22.34
C ARG A 144 -15.89 10.74 -22.45
N VAL A 145 -14.69 11.12 -22.07
CA VAL A 145 -14.14 12.44 -22.28
C VAL A 145 -13.03 12.25 -23.30
N THR A 146 -13.34 12.46 -24.57
CA THR A 146 -12.39 12.33 -25.70
C THR A 146 -11.30 13.40 -25.60
N ILE A 147 -10.39 13.22 -24.66
CA ILE A 147 -9.39 14.22 -24.41
C ILE A 147 -8.16 13.94 -25.27
N TYR A 148 -7.78 12.68 -25.46
CA TYR A 148 -6.58 12.20 -26.20
C TYR A 148 -5.37 13.14 -26.08
N ARG A 149 -5.17 13.73 -24.88
CA ARG A 149 -4.08 14.66 -24.63
C ARG A 149 -2.81 13.90 -24.28
N MET A 150 -2.27 13.18 -25.24
CA MET A 150 -1.08 12.33 -25.04
C MET A 150 0.10 13.14 -24.48
N GLY A 151 0.38 14.34 -25.00
CA GLY A 151 1.45 15.18 -24.47
C GLY A 151 1.27 15.57 -23.00
N TYR A 152 0.03 15.89 -22.61
CA TYR A 152 -0.27 16.21 -21.21
C TYR A 152 -0.17 14.97 -20.30
N ALA A 153 -0.64 13.82 -20.75
CA ALA A 153 -0.50 12.56 -20.03
C ALA A 153 0.98 12.15 -19.86
N THR A 154 1.80 12.34 -20.91
CA THR A 154 3.25 12.12 -20.83
C THR A 154 3.91 13.05 -19.82
N ALA A 155 3.51 14.33 -19.78
CA ALA A 155 4.00 15.29 -18.77
C ALA A 155 3.65 14.83 -17.33
N MET A 156 2.43 14.30 -17.12
CA MET A 156 2.07 13.68 -15.82
C MET A 156 2.97 12.49 -15.47
N GLY A 157 3.35 11.68 -16.46
CA GLY A 157 4.31 10.58 -16.26
C GLY A 157 5.69 11.06 -15.81
N VAL A 158 6.18 12.17 -16.40
CA VAL A 158 7.44 12.80 -15.97
C VAL A 158 7.32 13.33 -14.54
N VAL A 159 6.23 14.01 -14.21
CA VAL A 159 5.98 14.47 -12.82
C VAL A 159 5.95 13.30 -11.84
N MET A 160 5.31 12.19 -12.22
CA MET A 160 5.27 10.98 -11.38
C MET A 160 6.66 10.39 -11.18
N PHE A 161 7.49 10.35 -12.23
CA PHE A 161 8.89 9.90 -12.16
C PHE A 161 9.70 10.77 -11.18
N VAL A 162 9.58 12.10 -11.30
CA VAL A 162 10.25 13.05 -10.40
C VAL A 162 9.76 12.87 -8.97
N ALA A 163 8.45 12.75 -8.75
CA ALA A 163 7.87 12.52 -7.42
C ALA A 163 8.40 11.23 -6.76
N VAL A 164 8.49 10.14 -7.52
CA VAL A 164 9.11 8.89 -7.04
C VAL A 164 10.58 9.12 -6.71
N GLY A 165 11.33 9.81 -7.55
CA GLY A 165 12.73 10.15 -7.30
C GLY A 165 12.92 10.92 -5.99
N ILE A 166 12.10 11.95 -5.75
CA ILE A 166 12.15 12.75 -4.51
C ILE A 166 11.86 11.89 -3.26
N LEU A 167 10.97 10.90 -3.37
CA LEU A 167 10.67 10.00 -2.26
C LEU A 167 11.77 8.95 -2.03
N VAL A 168 12.36 8.44 -3.08
CA VAL A 168 13.32 7.32 -3.02
C VAL A 168 14.74 7.79 -2.68
N LEU A 169 15.18 8.94 -3.22
CA LEU A 169 16.53 9.45 -2.99
C LEU A 169 16.91 9.59 -1.50
N PRO A 170 16.07 10.20 -0.61
CA PRO A 170 16.41 10.27 0.80
C PRO A 170 16.48 8.89 1.46
N ILE A 171 15.64 7.94 1.03
CA ILE A 171 15.62 6.58 1.57
C ILE A 171 16.88 5.82 1.15
N SER A 172 17.35 6.00 -0.08
CA SER A 172 18.57 5.34 -0.58
C SER A 172 19.85 5.85 0.09
N VAL A 173 19.86 7.07 0.64
CA VAL A 173 21.00 7.60 1.43
C VAL A 173 21.13 6.90 2.79
N LEU A 174 20.06 6.23 3.28
CA LEU A 174 20.07 5.49 4.54
C LEU A 174 20.65 4.05 4.39
N MET A 175 20.91 3.63 3.15
CA MET A 175 21.61 2.39 2.82
C MET A 175 23.11 2.54 3.03
#